data_fced554f55cec2314e2c94dbd138c363
#
_entry.id   fced554f55cec2314e2c94dbd138c363
#
_cell.length_a   1.000
_cell.length_b   1.000
_cell.length_c   1.000
_cell.angle_alpha   90.00
_cell.angle_beta   90.00
_cell.angle_gamma   90.00
#
_symmetry.space_group_name_H-M   'P 1'
#
loop_
_entity.id
_entity.type
_entity.pdbx_description
1 polymer ?
#
loop_
_entity_poly.entity_id
_entity_poly.type
_entity_poly.pdbx_seq_one_letter_code
_entity_poly.pdbx_strand_id
1 'polypeptide(L)'
;MSQQITLLYFGHLAELLGRESEIMFLPLTIKTVQDLMSHLTRRGDNWTLVFEKPRASMKITVNKQFAEFDTPIRGGDEIAFVAFSMS
;
A
#
# COMPACT_ATOMS: atom_id res chain seq x y z
N MET A 1 -1.39 18.17 -13.33
CA MET A 1 -1.88 17.36 -12.20
C MET A 1 -1.09 16.08 -12.12
N SER A 2 -0.77 15.66 -10.89
CA SER A 2 -0.01 14.43 -10.69
C SER A 2 -0.90 13.22 -10.87
N GLN A 3 -0.42 12.23 -11.63
CA GLN A 3 -1.05 10.92 -11.71
C GLN A 3 -0.21 9.89 -10.98
N GLN A 4 0.70 10.34 -10.15
CA GLN A 4 1.61 9.48 -9.40
C GLN A 4 1.27 9.50 -7.92
N ILE A 5 1.51 8.37 -7.26
CA ILE A 5 1.39 8.27 -5.80
C ILE A 5 2.71 7.75 -5.27
N THR A 6 2.97 8.06 -3.99
CA THR A 6 4.14 7.57 -3.28
C THR A 6 3.69 6.45 -2.35
N LEU A 7 4.37 5.32 -2.39
CA LEU A 7 4.11 4.20 -1.50
C LEU A 7 5.28 4.05 -0.53
N LEU A 8 4.97 3.87 0.74
CA LEU A 8 5.98 3.66 1.78
C LEU A 8 5.69 2.33 2.48
N TYR A 9 6.76 1.59 2.76
CA TYR A 9 6.66 0.28 3.41
C TYR A 9 7.54 0.30 4.65
N PHE A 10 6.92 0.13 5.82
CA PHE A 10 7.62 0.21 7.10
C PHE A 10 7.62 -1.13 7.83
N GLY A 11 8.59 -1.29 8.73
CA GLY A 11 8.72 -2.49 9.53
C GLY A 11 9.12 -3.69 8.68
N HIS A 12 8.52 -4.85 8.96
CA HIS A 12 8.84 -6.06 8.22
C HIS A 12 8.46 -6.02 6.75
N LEU A 13 7.58 -5.10 6.38
CA LEU A 13 7.15 -4.99 4.98
C LEU A 13 8.31 -4.62 4.06
N ALA A 14 9.19 -3.74 4.51
CA ALA A 14 10.32 -3.33 3.70
C ALA A 14 11.23 -4.52 3.37
N GLU A 15 11.42 -5.41 4.33
CA GLU A 15 12.24 -6.62 4.12
C GLU A 15 11.56 -7.59 3.16
N LEU A 16 10.26 -7.85 3.38
CA LEU A 16 9.53 -8.80 2.56
C LEU A 16 9.40 -8.34 1.11
N LEU A 17 9.14 -7.06 0.92
CA LEU A 17 8.87 -6.52 -0.41
C LEU A 17 10.13 -6.05 -1.13
N GLY A 18 11.25 -5.98 -0.41
CA GLY A 18 12.53 -5.62 -1.00
C GLY A 18 12.68 -4.15 -1.32
N ARG A 19 11.87 -3.29 -0.71
CA ARG A 19 11.95 -1.84 -0.91
C ARG A 19 11.28 -1.10 0.23
N GLU A 20 11.74 0.10 0.48
CA GLU A 20 11.18 0.95 1.54
C GLU A 20 10.18 1.96 0.99
N SER A 21 10.32 2.32 -0.26
CA SER A 21 9.44 3.30 -0.88
C SER A 21 9.46 3.14 -2.39
N GLU A 22 8.44 3.66 -3.03
CA GLU A 22 8.42 3.74 -4.49
C GLU A 22 7.41 4.80 -4.92
N ILE A 23 7.60 5.27 -6.13
CA ILE A 23 6.63 6.14 -6.79
C ILE A 23 6.04 5.33 -7.93
N MET A 24 4.71 5.28 -8.00
CA MET A 24 4.06 4.57 -9.09
C MET A 24 3.00 5.43 -9.74
N PHE A 25 2.75 5.12 -11.00
CA PHE A 25 1.63 5.72 -11.73
C PHE A 25 0.32 5.17 -11.17
N LEU A 26 -0.66 6.06 -10.97
CA LEU A 26 -1.97 5.66 -10.45
C LEU A 26 -2.93 5.43 -11.62
N PRO A 27 -3.26 4.16 -11.93
CA PRO A 27 -4.25 3.88 -12.97
C PRO A 27 -5.63 4.41 -12.59
N LEU A 28 -6.41 4.77 -13.60
CA LEU A 28 -7.75 5.31 -13.38
C LEU A 28 -8.70 4.31 -12.71
N THR A 29 -8.38 3.02 -12.79
CA THR A 29 -9.19 1.98 -12.16
C THR A 29 -8.95 1.85 -10.66
N ILE A 30 -7.88 2.44 -10.15
CA ILE A 30 -7.56 2.39 -8.72
C ILE A 30 -8.07 3.66 -8.06
N LYS A 31 -9.13 3.52 -7.26
CA LYS A 31 -9.80 4.66 -6.64
C LYS A 31 -9.73 4.64 -5.12
N THR A 32 -9.49 3.47 -4.54
CA THR A 32 -9.45 3.31 -3.08
C THR A 32 -8.20 2.56 -2.66
N VAL A 33 -7.95 2.56 -1.34
CA VAL A 33 -6.85 1.77 -0.78
C VAL A 33 -7.00 0.29 -1.15
N GLN A 34 -8.23 -0.24 -1.08
CA GLN A 34 -8.46 -1.64 -1.42
C GLN A 34 -8.12 -1.94 -2.87
N ASP A 35 -8.47 -1.05 -3.80
CA ASP A 35 -8.11 -1.22 -5.20
C ASP A 35 -6.59 -1.28 -5.37
N LEU A 36 -5.88 -0.42 -4.66
CA LEU A 36 -4.42 -0.39 -4.70
C LEU A 36 -3.85 -1.70 -4.17
N MET A 37 -4.36 -2.19 -3.05
CA MET A 37 -3.88 -3.44 -2.46
C MET A 37 -4.12 -4.62 -3.41
N SER A 38 -5.27 -4.67 -4.04
CA SER A 38 -5.57 -5.70 -5.03
C SER A 38 -4.60 -5.65 -6.20
N HIS A 39 -4.24 -4.46 -6.63
CA HIS A 39 -3.25 -4.29 -7.69
C HIS A 39 -1.88 -4.79 -7.26
N LEU A 40 -1.49 -4.49 -6.02
CA LEU A 40 -0.18 -4.88 -5.51
C LEU A 40 -0.04 -6.39 -5.33
N THR A 41 -1.13 -7.11 -5.06
CA THR A 41 -1.06 -8.57 -4.90
C THR A 41 -0.54 -9.28 -6.15
N ARG A 42 -0.64 -8.63 -7.30
CA ARG A 42 -0.25 -9.24 -8.58
C ARG A 42 1.24 -9.17 -8.86
N ARG A 43 2.02 -8.54 -7.99
CA ARG A 43 3.45 -8.35 -8.23
C ARG A 43 4.30 -9.57 -7.91
N GLY A 44 3.77 -10.54 -7.14
CA GLY A 44 4.52 -11.74 -6.81
C GLY A 44 4.12 -12.31 -5.47
N ASP A 45 4.82 -13.38 -5.05
CA ASP A 45 4.41 -14.16 -3.88
C ASP A 45 4.40 -13.36 -2.58
N ASN A 46 5.43 -12.55 -2.34
CA ASN A 46 5.47 -11.74 -1.12
C ASN A 46 4.40 -10.66 -1.13
N TRP A 47 4.12 -10.11 -2.28
CA TRP A 47 3.06 -9.11 -2.42
C TRP A 47 1.69 -9.72 -2.18
N THR A 48 1.44 -10.91 -2.71
CA THR A 48 0.22 -11.65 -2.44
C THR A 48 0.09 -11.95 -0.96
N LEU A 49 1.18 -12.42 -0.33
CA LEU A 49 1.18 -12.74 1.09
C LEU A 49 0.78 -11.56 1.96
N VAL A 50 1.27 -10.37 1.62
CA VAL A 50 1.03 -9.18 2.43
C VAL A 50 -0.35 -8.59 2.16
N PHE A 51 -0.77 -8.50 0.89
CA PHE A 51 -1.90 -7.65 0.52
C PHE A 51 -3.19 -8.38 0.22
N GLU A 52 -3.15 -9.68 -0.06
CA GLU A 52 -4.39 -10.42 -0.37
C GLU A 52 -5.25 -10.60 0.88
N LYS A 53 -4.62 -10.95 2.01
CA LYS A 53 -5.32 -11.11 3.29
C LYS A 53 -4.54 -10.36 4.35
N PRO A 54 -4.66 -9.04 4.38
CA PRO A 54 -3.85 -8.25 5.31
C PRO A 54 -4.16 -8.58 6.77
N ARG A 55 -3.12 -8.63 7.58
CA ARG A 55 -3.25 -8.93 9.00
C ARG A 55 -3.78 -7.71 9.73
N ALA A 56 -4.47 -7.95 10.85
CA ALA A 56 -4.98 -6.86 11.68
C ALA A 56 -3.86 -5.94 12.19
N SER A 57 -2.64 -6.48 12.32
CA SER A 57 -1.51 -5.69 12.77
C SER A 57 -0.96 -4.73 11.72
N MET A 58 -1.37 -4.89 10.45
CA MET A 58 -0.94 -3.97 9.42
C MET A 58 -1.80 -2.73 9.46
N LYS A 59 -1.15 -1.58 9.53
CA LYS A 59 -1.83 -0.29 9.53
C LYS A 59 -1.57 0.41 8.22
N ILE A 60 -2.54 1.23 7.81
CA ILE A 60 -2.47 1.95 6.54
C ILE A 60 -2.70 3.42 6.83
N THR A 61 -1.87 4.28 6.23
CA THR A 61 -2.10 5.72 6.30
C THR A 61 -2.13 6.30 4.89
N VAL A 62 -2.95 7.33 4.74
CA VAL A 62 -2.97 8.14 3.52
C VAL A 62 -2.68 9.57 3.95
N ASN A 63 -1.59 10.12 3.45
CA ASN A 63 -1.12 11.45 3.82
C ASN A 63 -0.98 11.60 5.34
N LYS A 64 -0.41 10.54 5.97
CA LYS A 64 -0.10 10.49 7.40
C LYS A 64 -1.32 10.39 8.32
N GLN A 65 -2.48 10.10 7.78
CA GLN A 65 -3.70 9.87 8.56
C GLN A 65 -4.13 8.42 8.40
N PHE A 66 -4.57 7.79 9.49
CA PHE A 66 -5.05 6.42 9.43
C PHE A 66 -6.19 6.29 8.42
N ALA A 67 -6.15 5.21 7.66
CA ALA A 67 -7.09 4.99 6.57
C ALA A 67 -7.71 3.60 6.67
N GLU A 68 -8.87 3.46 6.03
CA GLU A 68 -9.58 2.20 5.91
C GLU A 68 -9.41 1.66 4.49
N PHE A 69 -9.93 0.45 4.25
CA PHE A 69 -9.83 -0.15 2.93
C PHE A 69 -10.60 0.64 1.87
N ASP A 70 -11.69 1.29 2.26
CA ASP A 70 -12.51 2.07 1.34
C ASP A 70 -12.10 3.54 1.23
N THR A 71 -11.03 3.94 1.89
CA THR A 71 -10.55 5.31 1.83
C THR A 71 -10.15 5.65 0.38
N PRO A 72 -10.68 6.74 -0.18
CA PRO A 72 -10.32 7.12 -1.54
C PRO A 72 -8.88 7.63 -1.63
N ILE A 73 -8.24 7.35 -2.75
CA ILE A 73 -6.90 7.86 -3.03
C ILE A 73 -6.90 8.52 -4.39
N ARG A 74 -5.95 9.43 -4.59
CA ARG A 74 -5.83 10.18 -5.83
C ARG A 74 -4.37 10.52 -6.09
N GLY A 75 -4.08 11.02 -7.27
CA GLY A 75 -2.73 11.43 -7.61
C GLY A 75 -2.19 12.44 -6.63
N GLY A 76 -0.92 12.29 -6.27
CA GLY A 76 -0.26 13.13 -5.28
C GLY A 76 -0.30 12.59 -3.88
N ASP A 77 -1.12 11.57 -3.59
CA ASP A 77 -1.22 11.02 -2.25
C ASP A 77 0.01 10.18 -1.88
N GLU A 78 0.28 10.12 -0.58
CA GLU A 78 1.30 9.26 0.00
C GLU A 78 0.62 8.17 0.83
N ILE A 79 0.76 6.92 0.41
CA ILE A 79 0.13 5.79 1.08
C ILE A 79 1.23 4.99 1.78
N ALA A 80 1.10 4.81 3.09
CA ALA A 80 2.06 4.04 3.87
C ALA A 80 1.41 2.78 4.42
N PHE A 81 2.15 1.68 4.36
CA PHE A 81 1.78 0.41 4.96
C PHE A 81 2.80 0.10 6.05
N VAL A 82 2.30 -0.22 7.23
CA VAL A 82 3.16 -0.44 8.40
C VAL A 82 2.79 -1.77 9.04
N ALA A 83 3.77 -2.64 9.21
CA ALA A 83 3.58 -3.90 9.94
C ALA A 83 4.76 -4.12 10.86
N PHE A 84 4.51 -4.12 12.16
CA PHE A 84 5.56 -4.30 13.16
C PHE A 84 5.88 -5.77 13.39
N SER A 85 4.95 -6.66 13.09
CA SER A 85 5.15 -8.09 13.24
C SER A 85 4.34 -8.82 12.18
N MET A 86 4.94 -9.84 11.58
CA MET A 86 4.29 -10.68 10.58
C MET A 86 3.92 -12.06 11.13
N SER A 87 4.19 -12.29 12.38
CA SER A 87 3.86 -13.56 13.01
C SER A 87 2.40 -13.64 13.43
#